data_3a79bfe6dc05a4ad5151d6762389af8b
#
_entry.id   3a79bfe6dc05a4ad5151d6762389af8b
#
_cell.length_a   1.000
_cell.length_b   1.000
_cell.length_c   1.000
_cell.angle_alpha   90.00
_cell.angle_beta   90.00
_cell.angle_gamma   90.00
#
_symmetry.space_group_name_H-M   'P 1'
#
loop_
_entity.id
_entity.type
_entity.pdbx_description
1 polymer ?
#
loop_
_entity_poly.entity_id
_entity_poly.type
_entity_poly.pdbx_seq_one_letter_code
_entity_poly.pdbx_strand_id
1 'polypeptide(L)'
;MKDNEIEDEKSVDVLPFKQLESQKTVLPQDVFRNELTWFCYEMSKSLAFRIWMLLWLPLSVWWKLSNNWVYPLIVSLLVLVLGPIFLLIIREPSRKRSLSKQLTQFCKEITKNTPCLDTHDWEVVVANLNSYLYENKAWNTKYFFFNATDCEKMFRTTVLEPFSLKKDKAAKVKSFKDSVPYIEEALGVYFTEVEKHWKLFNTEKSWSPVGLEDAKLPKEAHRSKFTWLLGRIFTIYFLPLCLAFFNRIYTSRNDDLISDFLYTVVIFLFMVWLFRNMRMIVLSVKMEHKMQFLSTIINEQESGANGWDEIARKMNRYLFEKKVWNNEEFFFDGIDCEWFFSHFFYRLLSAKKSMWLLPLNVELWPYIKEAQLSRNEESLMKK
;
A
#
# COMPACT_ATOMS: atom_id res chain seq x y z
N MET A 1 73.96 -19.05 -23.59
CA MET A 1 73.88 -18.07 -22.51
C MET A 1 72.97 -16.99 -22.98
N LYS A 2 71.75 -17.02 -22.55
CA LYS A 2 70.78 -15.92 -22.59
C LYS A 2 69.88 -16.17 -21.39
N ASP A 3 70.02 -15.30 -20.45
CA ASP A 3 69.26 -15.30 -19.18
C ASP A 3 67.84 -14.92 -19.44
N ASN A 4 66.90 -15.74 -18.97
CA ASN A 4 65.44 -15.39 -18.92
C ASN A 4 65.23 -14.68 -17.62
N GLU A 5 64.93 -13.37 -17.71
CA GLU A 5 64.32 -12.59 -16.64
C GLU A 5 62.86 -13.04 -16.44
N ILE A 6 62.58 -13.55 -15.26
CA ILE A 6 61.23 -13.83 -14.79
C ILE A 6 60.71 -12.52 -14.22
N GLU A 7 59.74 -11.91 -14.90
CA GLU A 7 58.98 -10.78 -14.35
C GLU A 7 58.14 -11.25 -13.16
N ASP A 8 58.44 -10.68 -12.00
CA ASP A 8 57.65 -10.80 -10.77
C ASP A 8 56.27 -10.20 -10.97
N GLU A 9 55.26 -11.06 -11.01
CA GLU A 9 53.86 -10.71 -10.99
C GLU A 9 53.52 -10.14 -9.62
N LYS A 10 53.43 -8.79 -9.52
CA LYS A 10 52.96 -8.08 -8.34
C LYS A 10 51.56 -8.56 -7.99
N SER A 11 51.44 -9.35 -6.94
CA SER A 11 50.18 -9.65 -6.28
C SER A 11 49.52 -8.36 -5.84
N VAL A 12 48.43 -8.03 -6.50
CA VAL A 12 47.54 -6.95 -6.06
C VAL A 12 46.89 -7.40 -4.75
N ASP A 13 47.37 -6.84 -3.64
CA ASP A 13 46.75 -6.98 -2.34
C ASP A 13 45.29 -6.52 -2.45
N VAL A 14 44.40 -7.48 -2.62
CA VAL A 14 42.95 -7.26 -2.45
C VAL A 14 42.77 -7.01 -0.97
N LEU A 15 42.67 -5.71 -0.62
CA LEU A 15 42.30 -5.27 0.71
C LEU A 15 41.06 -6.05 1.14
N PRO A 16 41.03 -6.68 2.32
CA PRO A 16 39.87 -7.39 2.81
C PRO A 16 38.73 -6.40 2.90
N PHE A 17 37.65 -6.72 2.20
CA PHE A 17 36.37 -6.00 2.29
C PHE A 17 36.02 -5.94 3.77
N LYS A 18 36.33 -4.80 4.39
CA LYS A 18 35.98 -4.52 5.77
C LYS A 18 34.47 -4.67 5.84
N GLN A 19 34.02 -5.78 6.42
CA GLN A 19 32.63 -5.94 6.83
C GLN A 19 32.32 -4.70 7.67
N LEU A 20 31.68 -3.70 7.03
CA LEU A 20 30.97 -2.69 7.77
C LEU A 20 29.93 -3.49 8.55
N GLU A 21 30.20 -3.78 9.82
CA GLU A 21 29.16 -4.16 10.75
C GLU A 21 28.03 -3.16 10.52
N SER A 22 26.92 -3.66 10.01
CA SER A 22 25.74 -2.85 9.77
C SER A 22 25.31 -2.36 11.16
N GLN A 23 25.75 -1.16 11.52
CA GLN A 23 25.13 -0.47 12.65
C GLN A 23 23.64 -0.49 12.36
N LYS A 24 22.93 -1.31 13.14
CA LYS A 24 21.48 -1.46 13.03
C LYS A 24 20.89 -0.06 13.18
N THR A 25 20.58 0.55 12.07
CA THR A 25 20.02 1.90 12.04
C THR A 25 18.66 1.85 12.72
N VAL A 26 18.56 2.50 13.89
CA VAL A 26 17.35 2.50 14.69
C VAL A 26 16.29 3.32 13.96
N LEU A 27 15.28 2.63 13.46
CA LEU A 27 14.15 3.24 12.79
C LEU A 27 13.06 3.64 13.79
N PRO A 28 12.17 4.58 13.44
CA PRO A 28 11.04 4.93 14.31
C PRO A 28 10.15 3.74 14.69
N GLN A 29 9.98 2.77 13.82
CA GLN A 29 9.25 1.52 14.11
C GLN A 29 9.87 0.71 15.26
N ASP A 30 11.18 0.85 15.52
CA ASP A 30 11.87 0.18 16.62
C ASP A 30 11.77 0.97 17.94
N VAL A 31 11.48 2.27 17.86
CA VAL A 31 11.37 3.19 19.00
C VAL A 31 9.93 3.31 19.49
N PHE A 32 8.98 3.39 18.57
CA PHE A 32 7.57 3.59 18.88
C PHE A 32 6.82 2.26 18.80
N ARG A 33 5.93 2.02 19.79
CA ARG A 33 5.15 0.78 19.86
C ARG A 33 4.29 0.54 18.60
N ASN A 34 3.80 1.60 17.98
CA ASN A 34 2.99 1.55 16.77
C ASN A 34 3.01 2.90 16.03
N GLU A 35 2.47 2.93 14.82
CA GLU A 35 2.37 4.13 13.99
C GLU A 35 1.58 5.26 14.68
N LEU A 36 0.57 4.92 15.49
CA LEU A 36 -0.22 5.91 16.22
C LEU A 36 0.62 6.65 17.27
N THR A 37 1.45 5.95 18.04
CA THR A 37 2.31 6.58 19.05
C THR A 37 3.38 7.46 18.42
N TRP A 38 3.96 7.04 17.30
CA TRP A 38 4.83 7.88 16.50
C TRP A 38 4.09 9.12 15.96
N PHE A 39 2.89 8.93 15.42
CA PHE A 39 2.06 10.03 14.94
C PHE A 39 1.78 11.05 16.04
N CYS A 40 1.36 10.61 17.23
CA CYS A 40 1.11 11.50 18.37
C CYS A 40 2.38 12.27 18.78
N TYR A 41 3.55 11.60 18.77
CA TYR A 41 4.83 12.27 19.03
C TYR A 41 5.13 13.34 18.00
N GLU A 42 5.06 13.03 16.71
CA GLU A 42 5.28 13.97 15.62
C GLU A 42 4.32 15.17 15.69
N MET A 43 3.04 14.89 15.97
CA MET A 43 2.03 15.94 16.13
C MET A 43 2.33 16.86 17.31
N SER A 44 2.77 16.33 18.45
CA SER A 44 3.12 17.13 19.63
C SER A 44 4.24 18.13 19.37
N LYS A 45 5.13 17.84 18.40
CA LYS A 45 6.21 18.74 17.97
C LYS A 45 5.77 19.76 16.93
N SER A 46 4.59 19.60 16.33
CA SER A 46 4.08 20.49 15.29
C SER A 46 3.55 21.81 15.87
N LEU A 47 3.73 22.91 15.11
CA LEU A 47 3.14 24.20 15.47
C LEU A 47 1.62 24.15 15.51
N ALA A 48 1.02 23.45 14.57
CA ALA A 48 -0.44 23.29 14.50
C ALA A 48 -1.03 22.64 15.75
N PHE A 49 -0.36 21.65 16.31
CA PHE A 49 -0.77 21.02 17.57
C PHE A 49 -0.69 22.01 18.75
N ARG A 50 0.41 22.80 18.83
CA ARG A 50 0.56 23.81 19.89
C ARG A 50 -0.56 24.85 19.81
N ILE A 51 -0.90 25.32 18.61
CA ILE A 51 -2.03 26.23 18.40
C ILE A 51 -3.35 25.56 18.84
N TRP A 52 -3.58 24.32 18.45
CA TRP A 52 -4.76 23.57 18.86
C TRP A 52 -4.85 23.44 20.39
N MET A 53 -3.74 23.14 21.06
CA MET A 53 -3.69 23.11 22.53
C MET A 53 -4.00 24.47 23.16
N LEU A 54 -3.53 25.56 22.56
CA LEU A 54 -3.81 26.93 23.05
C LEU A 54 -5.29 27.29 22.95
N LEU A 55 -6.06 26.71 22.01
CA LEU A 55 -7.49 26.94 21.90
C LEU A 55 -8.29 26.46 23.14
N TRP A 56 -7.71 25.55 23.93
CA TRP A 56 -8.37 25.09 25.16
C TRP A 56 -8.36 26.14 26.28
N LEU A 57 -7.45 27.12 26.24
CA LEU A 57 -7.42 28.19 27.23
C LEU A 57 -8.68 29.07 27.19
N PRO A 58 -9.05 29.68 26.06
CA PRO A 58 -10.27 30.48 25.98
C PRO A 58 -11.53 29.62 26.21
N LEU A 59 -11.54 28.35 25.79
CA LEU A 59 -12.65 27.45 26.06
C LEU A 59 -12.82 27.21 27.57
N SER A 60 -11.74 27.03 28.33
CA SER A 60 -11.81 26.83 29.78
C SER A 60 -12.33 28.06 30.51
N VAL A 61 -11.95 29.25 30.05
CA VAL A 61 -12.47 30.53 30.57
C VAL A 61 -13.98 30.66 30.25
N TRP A 62 -14.35 30.35 28.99
CA TRP A 62 -15.76 30.38 28.59
C TRP A 62 -16.64 29.42 29.40
N TRP A 63 -16.12 28.23 29.72
CA TRP A 63 -16.79 27.26 30.63
C TRP A 63 -17.13 27.89 32.00
N LYS A 64 -16.20 28.65 32.58
CA LYS A 64 -16.39 29.32 33.88
C LYS A 64 -17.37 30.50 33.82
N LEU A 65 -17.39 31.22 32.68
CA LEU A 65 -18.21 32.44 32.52
C LEU A 65 -19.61 32.17 31.99
N SER A 66 -19.83 31.02 31.39
CA SER A 66 -21.12 30.68 30.77
C SER A 66 -22.11 30.18 31.79
N ASN A 67 -23.28 30.85 31.84
CA ASN A 67 -24.44 30.39 32.64
C ASN A 67 -25.08 29.12 32.06
N ASN A 68 -24.84 28.81 30.78
CA ASN A 68 -25.36 27.64 30.10
C ASN A 68 -24.19 26.72 29.70
N TRP A 69 -24.03 25.60 30.38
CA TRP A 69 -22.94 24.64 30.18
C TRP A 69 -23.03 23.86 28.86
N VAL A 70 -24.20 23.81 28.23
CA VAL A 70 -24.43 23.02 27.01
C VAL A 70 -23.63 23.54 25.82
N TYR A 71 -23.58 24.87 25.62
CA TYR A 71 -22.82 25.45 24.49
C TYR A 71 -21.30 25.24 24.60
N PRO A 72 -20.63 25.53 25.73
CA PRO A 72 -19.22 25.20 25.88
C PRO A 72 -18.93 23.70 25.71
N LEU A 73 -19.82 22.82 26.16
CA LEU A 73 -19.69 21.38 26.00
C LEU A 73 -19.68 20.99 24.53
N ILE A 74 -20.68 21.45 23.77
CA ILE A 74 -20.78 21.14 22.31
C ILE A 74 -19.54 21.64 21.58
N VAL A 75 -19.09 22.87 21.82
CA VAL A 75 -17.89 23.42 21.16
C VAL A 75 -16.63 22.68 21.57
N SER A 76 -16.49 22.30 22.85
CA SER A 76 -15.36 21.49 23.31
C SER A 76 -15.33 20.11 22.63
N LEU A 77 -16.47 19.45 22.48
CA LEU A 77 -16.56 18.18 21.75
C LEU A 77 -16.21 18.36 20.27
N LEU A 78 -16.67 19.44 19.63
CA LEU A 78 -16.30 19.75 18.26
C LEU A 78 -14.79 19.98 18.11
N VAL A 79 -14.18 20.77 18.99
CA VAL A 79 -12.71 21.00 18.99
C VAL A 79 -11.95 19.71 19.23
N LEU A 80 -12.45 18.86 20.15
CA LEU A 80 -11.83 17.56 20.44
C LEU A 80 -11.85 16.61 19.24
N VAL A 81 -12.94 16.57 18.50
CA VAL A 81 -13.09 15.65 17.35
C VAL A 81 -12.48 16.25 16.08
N LEU A 82 -12.78 17.50 15.76
CA LEU A 82 -12.34 18.14 14.52
C LEU A 82 -10.85 18.51 14.55
N GLY A 83 -10.29 18.81 15.72
CA GLY A 83 -8.89 19.18 15.87
C GLY A 83 -7.92 18.10 15.36
N PRO A 84 -7.98 16.86 15.86
CA PRO A 84 -7.16 15.77 15.35
C PRO A 84 -7.36 15.49 13.85
N ILE A 85 -8.60 15.56 13.36
CA ILE A 85 -8.89 15.40 11.91
C ILE A 85 -8.21 16.50 11.10
N PHE A 86 -8.29 17.75 11.54
CA PHE A 86 -7.63 18.89 10.89
C PHE A 86 -6.10 18.75 10.89
N LEU A 87 -5.53 18.28 12.00
CA LEU A 87 -4.10 18.01 12.12
C LEU A 87 -3.66 16.93 11.12
N LEU A 88 -4.44 15.85 10.96
CA LEU A 88 -4.19 14.80 9.96
C LEU A 88 -4.22 15.37 8.53
N ILE A 89 -5.23 16.19 8.22
CA ILE A 89 -5.37 16.79 6.88
C ILE A 89 -4.19 17.72 6.54
N ILE A 90 -3.65 18.48 7.49
CA ILE A 90 -2.53 19.41 7.24
C ILE A 90 -1.18 18.69 7.17
N ARG A 91 -1.02 17.59 7.89
CA ARG A 91 0.27 16.89 8.02
C ARG A 91 0.79 16.38 6.68
N GLU A 92 -0.01 15.64 5.94
CA GLU A 92 0.42 15.03 4.68
C GLU A 92 0.88 16.07 3.62
N PRO A 93 0.14 17.16 3.36
CA PRO A 93 0.64 18.23 2.51
C PRO A 93 1.94 18.87 3.02
N SER A 94 2.11 19.03 4.35
CA SER A 94 3.31 19.58 4.93
C SER A 94 4.52 18.67 4.72
N ARG A 95 4.38 17.35 4.93
CA ARG A 95 5.41 16.36 4.65
C ARG A 95 5.81 16.40 3.16
N LYS A 96 4.83 16.35 2.26
CA LYS A 96 5.07 16.41 0.80
C LYS A 96 5.78 17.69 0.41
N ARG A 97 5.43 18.83 1.00
CA ARG A 97 6.09 20.12 0.75
C ARG A 97 7.54 20.14 1.26
N SER A 98 7.80 19.60 2.45
CA SER A 98 9.16 19.47 2.98
C SER A 98 10.02 18.57 2.11
N LEU A 99 9.51 17.41 1.73
CA LEU A 99 10.21 16.45 0.88
C LEU A 99 10.47 17.01 -0.53
N SER A 100 9.50 17.73 -1.11
CA SER A 100 9.67 18.34 -2.44
C SER A 100 10.80 19.35 -2.53
N LYS A 101 11.15 20.00 -1.41
CA LYS A 101 12.32 20.90 -1.33
C LYS A 101 13.64 20.14 -1.29
N GLN A 102 13.62 18.88 -0.85
CA GLN A 102 14.79 18.01 -0.71
C GLN A 102 14.76 16.84 -1.71
N LEU A 103 14.01 17.01 -2.80
CA LEU A 103 13.73 15.96 -3.78
C LEU A 103 15.00 15.41 -4.44
N THR A 104 15.97 16.28 -4.71
CA THR A 104 17.28 15.88 -5.25
C THR A 104 18.00 14.89 -4.35
N GLN A 105 18.04 15.17 -3.04
CA GLN A 105 18.68 14.24 -2.09
C GLN A 105 17.90 12.95 -1.96
N PHE A 106 16.56 13.02 -1.95
CA PHE A 106 15.72 11.84 -1.93
C PHE A 106 16.02 10.91 -3.13
N CYS A 107 16.06 11.47 -4.34
CA CYS A 107 16.40 10.70 -5.53
C CYS A 107 17.83 10.14 -5.49
N LYS A 108 18.82 10.89 -5.00
CA LYS A 108 20.20 10.40 -4.82
C LYS A 108 20.28 9.20 -3.88
N GLU A 109 19.54 9.22 -2.75
CA GLU A 109 19.50 8.07 -1.83
C GLU A 109 18.86 6.84 -2.48
N ILE A 110 17.84 7.02 -3.32
CA ILE A 110 17.23 5.94 -4.09
C ILE A 110 18.20 5.38 -5.12
N THR A 111 18.87 6.23 -5.91
CA THR A 111 19.88 5.79 -6.88
C THR A 111 21.01 5.04 -6.21
N LYS A 112 21.47 5.50 -5.04
CA LYS A 112 22.58 4.90 -4.31
C LYS A 112 22.23 3.53 -3.73
N ASN A 113 21.07 3.37 -3.15
CA ASN A 113 20.65 2.15 -2.43
C ASN A 113 19.82 1.21 -3.29
N THR A 114 19.42 1.62 -4.48
CA THR A 114 18.63 0.83 -5.46
C THR A 114 17.48 0.04 -4.83
N PRO A 115 16.61 0.67 -3.97
CA PRO A 115 15.56 -0.06 -3.30
C PRO A 115 14.52 -0.52 -4.33
N CYS A 116 14.07 -1.77 -4.17
CA CYS A 116 13.04 -2.34 -5.03
C CYS A 116 11.83 -2.81 -4.22
N LEU A 117 11.55 -4.09 -4.28
CA LEU A 117 10.39 -4.70 -3.63
C LEU A 117 10.68 -5.12 -2.19
N ASP A 118 11.96 -5.25 -1.83
CA ASP A 118 12.36 -5.61 -0.48
C ASP A 118 12.24 -4.40 0.46
N THR A 119 11.56 -4.62 1.57
CA THR A 119 11.42 -3.60 2.62
C THR A 119 12.75 -3.24 3.25
N HIS A 120 13.73 -4.16 3.28
CA HIS A 120 15.03 -3.92 3.90
C HIS A 120 15.83 -2.82 3.20
N ASP A 121 15.82 -2.80 1.85
CA ASP A 121 16.52 -1.76 1.08
C ASP A 121 15.92 -0.36 1.35
N TRP A 122 14.60 -0.30 1.51
CA TRP A 122 13.92 0.94 1.88
C TRP A 122 14.21 1.38 3.32
N GLU A 123 14.52 0.47 4.24
CA GLU A 123 14.92 0.80 5.62
C GLU A 123 16.21 1.62 5.65
N VAL A 124 17.18 1.27 4.82
CA VAL A 124 18.44 2.02 4.68
C VAL A 124 18.16 3.44 4.16
N VAL A 125 17.33 3.56 3.14
CA VAL A 125 16.91 4.86 2.59
C VAL A 125 16.22 5.70 3.65
N VAL A 126 15.30 5.12 4.44
CA VAL A 126 14.60 5.80 5.54
C VAL A 126 15.57 6.33 6.59
N ALA A 127 16.52 5.51 7.03
CA ALA A 127 17.48 5.90 8.05
C ALA A 127 18.33 7.11 7.61
N ASN A 128 18.85 7.05 6.38
CA ASN A 128 19.66 8.13 5.81
C ASN A 128 18.85 9.42 5.64
N LEU A 129 17.64 9.31 5.10
CA LEU A 129 16.78 10.47 4.88
C LEU A 129 16.25 11.10 6.17
N ASN A 130 15.89 10.30 7.16
CA ASN A 130 15.45 10.82 8.46
C ASN A 130 16.55 11.64 9.12
N SER A 131 17.81 11.16 9.11
CA SER A 131 18.96 11.88 9.62
C SER A 131 19.21 13.16 8.82
N TYR A 132 19.24 13.05 7.49
CA TYR A 132 19.48 14.20 6.60
C TYR A 132 18.44 15.31 6.77
N LEU A 133 17.14 14.96 6.80
CA LEU A 133 16.05 15.93 6.93
C LEU A 133 16.10 16.67 8.28
N TYR A 134 16.49 15.97 9.33
CA TYR A 134 16.64 16.57 10.65
C TYR A 134 17.86 17.49 10.73
N GLU A 135 19.03 17.05 10.27
CA GLU A 135 20.28 17.82 10.28
C GLU A 135 20.17 19.12 9.47
N ASN A 136 19.51 19.05 8.32
CA ASN A 136 19.28 20.21 7.45
C ASN A 136 18.05 21.04 7.86
N LYS A 137 17.46 20.79 9.04
CA LYS A 137 16.29 21.52 9.57
C LYS A 137 15.09 21.53 8.59
N ALA A 138 15.05 20.60 7.66
CA ALA A 138 13.91 20.41 6.75
C ALA A 138 12.71 19.79 7.46
N TRP A 139 12.98 19.08 8.57
CA TRP A 139 11.97 18.55 9.49
C TRP A 139 12.38 18.74 10.95
N ASN A 140 11.40 18.82 11.85
CA ASN A 140 11.64 19.19 13.25
C ASN A 140 12.07 18.00 14.14
N THR A 141 11.99 16.77 13.63
CA THR A 141 12.29 15.54 14.38
C THR A 141 13.14 14.60 13.54
N LYS A 142 13.79 13.63 14.19
CA LYS A 142 14.57 12.56 13.54
C LYS A 142 13.69 11.46 12.90
N TYR A 143 12.38 11.64 12.86
CA TYR A 143 11.42 10.56 12.60
C TYR A 143 10.44 10.95 11.49
N PHE A 144 10.93 11.55 10.41
CA PHE A 144 10.09 11.98 9.28
C PHE A 144 9.32 10.82 8.65
N PHE A 145 10.00 9.72 8.32
CA PHE A 145 9.39 8.46 7.87
C PHE A 145 9.29 7.50 9.05
N PHE A 146 8.15 6.86 9.22
CA PHE A 146 7.94 5.86 10.24
C PHE A 146 8.69 4.56 9.93
N ASN A 147 8.53 4.04 8.72
CA ASN A 147 9.11 2.79 8.23
C ASN A 147 9.37 2.83 6.72
N ALA A 148 9.87 1.73 6.19
CA ALA A 148 10.14 1.51 4.77
C ALA A 148 8.90 1.73 3.89
N THR A 149 7.75 1.19 4.29
CA THR A 149 6.48 1.30 3.54
C THR A 149 5.99 2.75 3.42
N ASP A 150 6.17 3.56 4.48
CA ASP A 150 5.83 4.99 4.46
C ASP A 150 6.73 5.77 3.48
N CYS A 151 8.03 5.42 3.42
CA CYS A 151 8.98 6.02 2.48
C CYS A 151 8.66 5.63 1.03
N GLU A 152 8.44 4.34 0.75
CA GLU A 152 8.04 3.84 -0.56
C GLU A 152 6.75 4.51 -1.05
N LYS A 153 5.73 4.59 -0.19
CA LYS A 153 4.47 5.28 -0.50
C LYS A 153 4.69 6.75 -0.85
N MET A 154 5.58 7.42 -0.14
CA MET A 154 5.92 8.82 -0.41
C MET A 154 6.67 8.95 -1.74
N PHE A 155 7.62 8.05 -2.06
CA PHE A 155 8.28 8.00 -3.37
C PHE A 155 7.28 7.81 -4.50
N ARG A 156 6.36 6.85 -4.37
CA ARG A 156 5.30 6.59 -5.35
C ARG A 156 4.46 7.84 -5.61
N THR A 157 3.97 8.48 -4.55
CA THR A 157 3.05 9.62 -4.68
C THR A 157 3.73 10.93 -5.07
N THR A 158 5.02 11.09 -4.79
CA THR A 158 5.76 12.35 -5.02
C THR A 158 6.61 12.31 -6.29
N VAL A 159 7.16 11.14 -6.63
CA VAL A 159 8.09 10.96 -7.75
C VAL A 159 7.45 10.09 -8.85
N LEU A 160 7.17 8.83 -8.54
CA LEU A 160 6.78 7.83 -9.54
C LEU A 160 5.49 8.21 -10.29
N GLU A 161 4.39 8.44 -9.58
CA GLU A 161 3.10 8.76 -10.21
C GLU A 161 3.11 10.08 -11.00
N PRO A 162 3.61 11.22 -10.47
CA PRO A 162 3.61 12.47 -11.20
C PRO A 162 4.45 12.44 -12.46
N PHE A 163 5.63 11.80 -12.42
CA PHE A 163 6.57 11.80 -13.55
C PHE A 163 6.22 10.75 -14.60
N SER A 164 5.64 9.60 -14.21
CA SER A 164 5.17 8.59 -15.16
C SER A 164 3.89 9.00 -15.87
N LEU A 165 2.94 9.68 -15.17
CA LEU A 165 1.65 10.06 -15.73
C LEU A 165 1.65 11.41 -16.46
N LYS A 166 2.51 12.35 -16.05
CA LYS A 166 2.47 13.74 -16.50
C LYS A 166 3.86 14.31 -16.77
N LYS A 167 4.71 13.52 -17.45
CA LYS A 167 6.09 13.89 -17.72
C LYS A 167 6.23 15.36 -18.19
N ASP A 168 5.37 15.81 -19.12
CA ASP A 168 5.42 17.18 -19.64
C ASP A 168 4.96 18.27 -18.66
N LYS A 169 4.06 17.93 -17.72
CA LYS A 169 3.55 18.88 -16.73
C LYS A 169 4.40 18.91 -15.47
N ALA A 170 4.93 17.78 -15.04
CA ALA A 170 5.78 17.69 -13.87
C ALA A 170 7.12 18.39 -14.10
N ALA A 171 7.73 18.22 -15.29
CA ALA A 171 8.95 18.92 -15.69
C ALA A 171 8.78 20.45 -15.83
N LYS A 172 7.55 20.93 -16.09
CA LYS A 172 7.22 22.35 -16.19
C LYS A 172 7.01 23.05 -14.85
N VAL A 173 6.87 22.31 -13.75
CA VAL A 173 6.79 22.91 -12.41
C VAL A 173 8.16 23.47 -12.04
N LYS A 174 8.26 24.80 -11.97
CA LYS A 174 9.49 25.54 -11.71
C LYS A 174 10.29 25.01 -10.50
N SER A 175 9.59 24.43 -9.52
CA SER A 175 10.16 23.85 -8.30
C SER A 175 10.94 22.55 -8.52
N PHE A 176 10.77 21.85 -9.65
CA PHE A 176 11.41 20.55 -9.91
C PHE A 176 12.49 20.60 -11.00
N LYS A 177 12.67 21.76 -11.64
CA LYS A 177 13.54 21.87 -12.82
C LYS A 177 14.97 21.38 -12.56
N ASP A 178 15.53 21.73 -11.41
CA ASP A 178 16.89 21.34 -11.04
C ASP A 178 17.01 19.89 -10.56
N SER A 179 15.88 19.28 -10.19
CA SER A 179 15.81 17.89 -9.72
C SER A 179 15.50 16.89 -10.82
N VAL A 180 15.07 17.32 -12.02
CA VAL A 180 14.64 16.44 -13.12
C VAL A 180 15.67 15.37 -13.47
N PRO A 181 16.97 15.67 -13.65
CA PRO A 181 17.96 14.65 -13.98
C PRO A 181 18.05 13.53 -12.93
N TYR A 182 18.05 13.91 -11.66
CA TYR A 182 18.09 12.95 -10.53
C TYR A 182 16.82 12.13 -10.41
N ILE A 183 15.66 12.70 -10.76
CA ILE A 183 14.39 12.00 -10.80
C ILE A 183 14.40 10.95 -11.92
N GLU A 184 14.84 11.29 -13.12
CA GLU A 184 14.92 10.37 -14.25
C GLU A 184 15.89 9.22 -13.94
N GLU A 185 17.03 9.51 -13.31
CA GLU A 185 18.00 8.51 -12.88
C GLU A 185 17.41 7.57 -11.83
N ALA A 186 16.79 8.10 -10.77
CA ALA A 186 16.16 7.30 -9.72
C ALA A 186 15.01 6.43 -10.26
N LEU A 187 14.19 6.96 -11.18
CA LEU A 187 13.15 6.20 -11.86
C LEU A 187 13.74 5.09 -12.74
N GLY A 188 14.82 5.38 -13.49
CA GLY A 188 15.50 4.39 -14.31
C GLY A 188 16.01 3.21 -13.48
N VAL A 189 16.70 3.49 -12.39
CA VAL A 189 17.18 2.47 -11.46
C VAL A 189 16.01 1.67 -10.86
N TYR A 190 14.97 2.34 -10.38
CA TYR A 190 13.81 1.67 -9.80
C TYR A 190 13.10 0.73 -10.80
N PHE A 191 12.85 1.20 -12.03
CA PHE A 191 12.23 0.37 -13.06
C PHE A 191 13.10 -0.81 -13.48
N THR A 192 14.43 -0.64 -13.53
CA THR A 192 15.37 -1.74 -13.82
C THR A 192 15.31 -2.84 -12.75
N GLU A 193 15.24 -2.46 -11.47
CA GLU A 193 15.10 -3.44 -10.39
C GLU A 193 13.72 -4.11 -10.40
N VAL A 194 12.64 -3.39 -10.69
CA VAL A 194 11.31 -3.99 -10.87
C VAL A 194 11.32 -5.00 -12.02
N GLU A 195 11.93 -4.67 -13.16
CA GLU A 195 12.07 -5.60 -14.30
C GLU A 195 12.90 -6.84 -13.96
N LYS A 196 13.98 -6.68 -13.22
CA LYS A 196 14.81 -7.78 -12.76
C LYS A 196 14.01 -8.75 -11.85
N HIS A 197 13.25 -8.21 -10.90
CA HIS A 197 12.36 -9.01 -10.07
C HIS A 197 11.25 -9.69 -10.90
N TRP A 198 10.69 -9.00 -11.88
CA TRP A 198 9.70 -9.60 -12.78
C TRP A 198 10.29 -10.80 -13.56
N LYS A 199 11.50 -10.66 -14.09
CA LYS A 199 12.20 -11.78 -14.77
C LYS A 199 12.41 -12.95 -13.84
N LEU A 200 12.80 -12.73 -12.58
CA LEU A 200 12.94 -13.78 -11.58
C LEU A 200 11.59 -14.49 -11.33
N PHE A 201 10.50 -13.76 -11.20
CA PHE A 201 9.16 -14.37 -11.06
C PHE A 201 8.75 -15.24 -12.25
N ASN A 202 9.14 -14.88 -13.48
CA ASN A 202 8.81 -15.64 -14.68
C ASN A 202 9.77 -16.80 -14.97
N THR A 203 11.06 -16.71 -14.55
CA THR A 203 12.09 -17.74 -14.80
C THR A 203 12.20 -18.78 -13.70
N GLU A 204 12.03 -18.39 -12.45
CA GLU A 204 11.82 -19.34 -11.38
C GLU A 204 10.42 -19.88 -11.58
N LYS A 205 10.33 -21.06 -12.26
CA LYS A 205 9.12 -21.85 -12.44
C LYS A 205 7.96 -21.22 -11.66
N SER A 206 7.08 -20.51 -12.35
CA SER A 206 5.83 -19.97 -11.82
C SER A 206 5.44 -20.79 -10.62
N TRP A 207 5.35 -20.19 -9.44
CA TRP A 207 5.01 -20.92 -8.21
C TRP A 207 3.95 -21.97 -8.53
N SER A 208 4.38 -23.23 -8.55
CA SER A 208 3.53 -24.36 -8.87
C SER A 208 3.24 -25.07 -7.56
N PRO A 209 2.04 -24.92 -7.01
CA PRO A 209 1.70 -25.56 -5.75
C PRO A 209 1.74 -27.07 -5.89
N VAL A 210 2.40 -27.72 -4.95
CA VAL A 210 2.34 -29.18 -4.82
C VAL A 210 0.90 -29.55 -4.42
N GLY A 211 0.25 -30.44 -5.17
CA GLY A 211 -1.10 -30.91 -4.86
C GLY A 211 -2.24 -29.99 -5.34
N LEU A 212 -2.02 -29.23 -6.42
CA LEU A 212 -3.08 -28.39 -7.00
C LEU A 212 -4.27 -29.20 -7.52
N GLU A 213 -4.06 -30.47 -7.92
CA GLU A 213 -5.11 -31.36 -8.43
C GLU A 213 -6.26 -31.58 -7.44
N ASP A 214 -5.97 -31.47 -6.13
CA ASP A 214 -6.96 -31.62 -5.05
C ASP A 214 -7.58 -30.30 -4.58
N ALA A 215 -7.10 -29.17 -5.09
CA ALA A 215 -7.57 -27.84 -4.64
C ALA A 215 -8.96 -27.54 -5.24
N LYS A 216 -9.99 -27.58 -4.40
CA LYS A 216 -11.36 -27.27 -4.78
C LYS A 216 -11.64 -25.77 -4.70
N LEU A 217 -12.32 -25.24 -5.71
CA LEU A 217 -12.85 -23.89 -5.64
C LEU A 217 -14.06 -23.82 -4.70
N PRO A 218 -14.30 -22.68 -4.05
CA PRO A 218 -15.48 -22.48 -3.21
C PRO A 218 -16.81 -22.77 -3.92
N LYS A 219 -16.90 -22.55 -5.24
CA LYS A 219 -18.08 -22.91 -6.05
C LYS A 219 -18.40 -24.40 -6.01
N GLU A 220 -17.41 -25.25 -5.76
CA GLU A 220 -17.59 -26.71 -5.68
C GLU A 220 -18.06 -27.14 -4.28
N ALA A 221 -17.76 -26.35 -3.25
CA ALA A 221 -18.13 -26.61 -1.86
C ALA A 221 -19.43 -25.89 -1.44
N HIS A 222 -19.74 -24.75 -2.04
CA HIS A 222 -20.89 -23.94 -1.68
C HIS A 222 -21.96 -23.96 -2.78
N ARG A 223 -23.23 -24.14 -2.39
CA ARG A 223 -24.36 -24.15 -3.31
C ARG A 223 -24.50 -22.89 -4.16
N SER A 224 -24.06 -21.74 -3.64
CA SER A 224 -24.13 -20.46 -4.34
C SER A 224 -23.09 -19.46 -3.80
N LYS A 225 -22.76 -18.46 -4.63
CA LYS A 225 -21.89 -17.33 -4.22
C LYS A 225 -22.45 -16.57 -3.02
N PHE A 226 -23.79 -16.54 -2.90
CA PHE A 226 -24.47 -15.89 -1.77
C PHE A 226 -24.22 -16.64 -0.46
N THR A 227 -24.32 -17.97 -0.43
CA THR A 227 -24.06 -18.78 0.78
C THR A 227 -22.60 -18.69 1.21
N TRP A 228 -21.66 -18.71 0.26
CA TRP A 228 -20.25 -18.48 0.53
C TRP A 228 -20.01 -17.08 1.12
N LEU A 229 -20.56 -16.04 0.47
CA LEU A 229 -20.41 -14.65 0.92
C LEU A 229 -20.99 -14.45 2.33
N LEU A 230 -22.18 -14.99 2.59
CA LEU A 230 -22.84 -14.93 3.89
C LEU A 230 -21.96 -15.56 4.98
N GLY A 231 -21.43 -16.76 4.74
CA GLY A 231 -20.51 -17.44 5.67
C GLY A 231 -19.26 -16.59 5.97
N ARG A 232 -18.72 -15.91 4.96
CA ARG A 232 -17.55 -15.03 5.14
C ARG A 232 -17.87 -13.75 5.93
N ILE A 233 -18.97 -13.11 5.62
CA ILE A 233 -19.42 -11.91 6.34
C ILE A 233 -19.66 -12.26 7.80
N PHE A 234 -20.33 -13.37 8.07
CA PHE A 234 -20.55 -13.82 9.47
C PHE A 234 -19.23 -14.12 10.18
N THR A 235 -18.29 -14.79 9.53
CA THR A 235 -17.00 -15.11 10.17
C THR A 235 -16.19 -13.85 10.50
N ILE A 236 -16.15 -12.85 9.59
CA ILE A 236 -15.31 -11.65 9.74
C ILE A 236 -16.01 -10.57 10.57
N TYR A 237 -17.32 -10.41 10.40
CA TYR A 237 -18.07 -9.28 10.95
C TYR A 237 -19.14 -9.69 11.97
N PHE A 238 -19.10 -10.93 12.49
CA PHE A 238 -20.08 -11.41 13.45
C PHE A 238 -20.26 -10.48 14.66
N LEU A 239 -19.17 -10.07 15.28
CA LEU A 239 -19.23 -9.19 16.45
C LEU A 239 -19.81 -7.82 16.14
N PRO A 240 -19.37 -7.07 15.11
CA PRO A 240 -20.01 -5.82 14.71
C PRO A 240 -21.48 -5.96 14.34
N LEU A 241 -21.87 -7.04 13.67
CA LEU A 241 -23.28 -7.33 13.34
C LEU A 241 -24.11 -7.55 14.61
N CYS A 242 -23.60 -8.34 15.56
CA CYS A 242 -24.27 -8.55 16.84
C CYS A 242 -24.44 -7.22 17.61
N LEU A 243 -23.38 -6.41 17.68
CA LEU A 243 -23.44 -5.12 18.35
C LEU A 243 -24.46 -4.17 17.70
N ALA A 244 -24.49 -4.12 16.35
CA ALA A 244 -25.47 -3.30 15.64
C ALA A 244 -26.91 -3.79 15.88
N PHE A 245 -27.12 -5.12 15.89
CA PHE A 245 -28.42 -5.72 16.16
C PHE A 245 -28.87 -5.47 17.60
N PHE A 246 -28.02 -5.69 18.60
CA PHE A 246 -28.34 -5.40 20.00
C PHE A 246 -28.60 -3.92 20.26
N ASN A 247 -27.79 -3.04 19.65
CA ASN A 247 -28.04 -1.61 19.76
C ASN A 247 -29.41 -1.23 19.16
N ARG A 248 -29.80 -1.86 18.05
CA ARG A 248 -31.10 -1.62 17.44
C ARG A 248 -32.25 -2.09 18.32
N ILE A 249 -32.17 -3.30 18.88
CA ILE A 249 -33.19 -3.81 19.84
C ILE A 249 -33.32 -2.86 21.05
N TYR A 250 -32.19 -2.39 21.57
CA TYR A 250 -32.19 -1.50 22.74
C TYR A 250 -32.77 -0.12 22.43
N THR A 251 -32.53 0.41 21.22
CA THR A 251 -33.00 1.75 20.82
C THR A 251 -34.37 1.74 20.16
N SER A 252 -34.85 0.60 19.68
CA SER A 252 -36.16 0.48 19.02
C SER A 252 -37.27 0.55 20.08
N ARG A 253 -37.82 1.74 20.22
CA ARG A 253 -38.98 2.02 21.09
C ARG A 253 -40.29 2.06 20.32
N ASN A 254 -40.25 1.98 18.98
CA ASN A 254 -41.40 2.06 18.09
C ASN A 254 -41.48 0.85 17.18
N ASP A 255 -42.68 0.28 17.04
CA ASP A 255 -43.01 -0.94 16.30
C ASP A 255 -42.94 -0.82 14.75
N ASP A 256 -41.95 -0.09 14.21
CA ASP A 256 -41.77 0.10 12.75
C ASP A 256 -40.92 -1.00 12.15
N LEU A 257 -41.53 -2.17 11.94
CA LEU A 257 -40.91 -3.35 11.27
C LEU A 257 -40.24 -2.99 9.92
N ILE A 258 -40.77 -2.06 9.18
CA ILE A 258 -40.24 -1.62 7.88
C ILE A 258 -38.92 -0.89 8.07
N SER A 259 -38.81 -0.01 9.06
CA SER A 259 -37.58 0.70 9.39
C SER A 259 -36.47 -0.26 9.81
N ASP A 260 -36.79 -1.26 10.62
CA ASP A 260 -35.85 -2.28 11.12
C ASP A 260 -35.35 -3.19 9.98
N PHE A 261 -36.24 -3.56 9.06
CA PHE A 261 -35.89 -4.32 7.88
C PHE A 261 -34.93 -3.52 6.98
N LEU A 262 -35.26 -2.26 6.66
CA LEU A 262 -34.42 -1.39 5.84
C LEU A 262 -33.03 -1.18 6.48
N TYR A 263 -32.97 -0.95 7.78
CA TYR A 263 -31.71 -0.81 8.51
C TYR A 263 -30.85 -2.08 8.40
N THR A 264 -31.45 -3.25 8.57
CA THR A 264 -30.75 -4.55 8.43
C THR A 264 -30.21 -4.76 7.02
N VAL A 265 -30.99 -4.43 5.99
CA VAL A 265 -30.57 -4.48 4.58
C VAL A 265 -29.39 -3.55 4.32
N VAL A 266 -29.46 -2.30 4.81
CA VAL A 266 -28.39 -1.32 4.64
C VAL A 266 -27.07 -1.82 5.30
N ILE A 267 -27.15 -2.34 6.52
CA ILE A 267 -25.98 -2.92 7.20
C ILE A 267 -25.41 -4.08 6.40
N PHE A 268 -26.26 -4.99 5.94
CA PHE A 268 -25.81 -6.12 5.13
C PHE A 268 -25.11 -5.67 3.85
N LEU A 269 -25.69 -4.75 3.10
CA LEU A 269 -25.05 -4.18 1.89
C LEU A 269 -23.72 -3.49 2.21
N PHE A 270 -23.65 -2.78 3.32
CA PHE A 270 -22.41 -2.16 3.79
C PHE A 270 -21.34 -3.22 4.12
N MET A 271 -21.70 -4.32 4.77
CA MET A 271 -20.77 -5.42 5.06
C MET A 271 -20.28 -6.13 3.79
N VAL A 272 -21.17 -6.33 2.80
CA VAL A 272 -20.77 -6.84 1.46
C VAL A 272 -19.77 -5.90 0.80
N TRP A 273 -20.03 -4.59 0.85
CA TRP A 273 -19.13 -3.58 0.32
C TRP A 273 -17.78 -3.57 1.05
N LEU A 274 -17.77 -3.65 2.39
CA LEU A 274 -16.56 -3.75 3.19
C LEU A 274 -15.75 -5.00 2.83
N PHE A 275 -16.39 -6.17 2.74
CA PHE A 275 -15.72 -7.42 2.38
C PHE A 275 -15.03 -7.33 1.01
N ARG A 276 -15.73 -6.77 0.01
CA ARG A 276 -15.13 -6.54 -1.32
C ARG A 276 -13.92 -5.61 -1.26
N ASN A 277 -14.03 -4.50 -0.53
CA ASN A 277 -12.91 -3.57 -0.39
C ASN A 277 -11.73 -4.17 0.39
N MET A 278 -11.99 -4.97 1.42
CA MET A 278 -10.94 -5.68 2.16
C MET A 278 -10.14 -6.62 1.25
N ARG A 279 -10.78 -7.38 0.36
CA ARG A 279 -10.10 -8.22 -0.63
C ARG A 279 -9.21 -7.39 -1.56
N MET A 280 -9.73 -6.24 -2.04
CA MET A 280 -8.95 -5.31 -2.85
C MET A 280 -7.72 -4.79 -2.12
N ILE A 281 -7.87 -4.40 -0.84
CA ILE A 281 -6.78 -3.92 0.01
C ILE A 281 -5.75 -5.03 0.23
N VAL A 282 -6.16 -6.23 0.60
CA VAL A 282 -5.28 -7.37 0.87
C VAL A 282 -4.32 -7.64 -0.28
N LEU A 283 -4.83 -7.70 -1.52
CA LEU A 283 -3.99 -7.93 -2.70
C LEU A 283 -3.16 -6.69 -3.07
N SER A 284 -3.60 -5.49 -2.66
CA SER A 284 -2.90 -4.23 -2.98
C SER A 284 -1.72 -3.92 -2.08
N VAL A 285 -1.61 -4.55 -0.90
CA VAL A 285 -0.62 -4.19 0.13
C VAL A 285 0.81 -4.45 -0.34
N LYS A 286 1.07 -5.63 -0.94
CA LYS A 286 2.42 -5.98 -1.37
C LYS A 286 2.52 -6.10 -2.90
N MET A 287 3.60 -5.57 -3.45
CA MET A 287 3.91 -5.67 -4.87
C MET A 287 4.09 -7.12 -5.32
N GLU A 288 4.74 -7.94 -4.50
CA GLU A 288 4.95 -9.37 -4.73
C GLU A 288 3.65 -10.11 -5.11
N HIS A 289 2.56 -9.87 -4.36
CA HIS A 289 1.27 -10.53 -4.62
C HIS A 289 0.63 -10.10 -5.94
N LYS A 290 0.84 -8.83 -6.33
CA LYS A 290 0.37 -8.31 -7.62
C LYS A 290 1.15 -8.92 -8.77
N MET A 291 2.46 -9.00 -8.63
CA MET A 291 3.33 -9.63 -9.63
C MET A 291 3.00 -11.11 -9.78
N GLN A 292 2.81 -11.84 -8.67
CA GLN A 292 2.40 -13.24 -8.70
C GLN A 292 1.08 -13.43 -9.43
N PHE A 293 0.10 -12.56 -9.16
CA PHE A 293 -1.20 -12.64 -9.82
C PHE A 293 -1.08 -12.41 -11.33
N LEU A 294 -0.34 -11.37 -11.75
CA LEU A 294 -0.11 -11.08 -13.17
C LEU A 294 0.68 -12.21 -13.86
N SER A 295 1.73 -12.72 -13.23
CA SER A 295 2.51 -13.85 -13.74
C SER A 295 1.66 -15.11 -13.89
N THR A 296 0.79 -15.39 -12.91
CA THR A 296 -0.14 -16.51 -13.01
C THR A 296 -1.11 -16.37 -14.20
N ILE A 297 -1.60 -15.14 -14.48
CA ILE A 297 -2.48 -14.87 -15.62
C ILE A 297 -1.74 -15.07 -16.96
N ILE A 298 -0.50 -14.57 -17.06
CA ILE A 298 0.29 -14.63 -18.30
C ILE A 298 0.71 -16.07 -18.62
N ASN A 299 1.08 -16.84 -17.59
CA ASN A 299 1.59 -18.19 -17.74
C ASN A 299 0.48 -19.27 -17.82
N GLU A 300 -0.79 -18.93 -17.60
CA GLU A 300 -1.89 -19.88 -17.71
C GLU A 300 -2.20 -20.15 -19.18
N GLN A 301 -2.06 -21.42 -19.58
CA GLN A 301 -2.26 -21.85 -20.96
C GLN A 301 -3.73 -22.15 -21.30
N GLU A 302 -4.54 -22.48 -20.29
CA GLU A 302 -5.95 -22.73 -20.51
C GLU A 302 -6.72 -21.43 -20.72
N SER A 303 -7.60 -21.45 -21.70
CA SER A 303 -8.39 -20.28 -22.09
C SER A 303 -9.84 -20.33 -21.64
N GLY A 304 -10.47 -19.18 -21.55
CA GLY A 304 -11.89 -19.05 -21.18
C GLY A 304 -12.15 -19.26 -19.68
N ALA A 305 -13.34 -19.76 -19.37
CA ALA A 305 -13.79 -19.92 -17.98
C ALA A 305 -12.92 -20.91 -17.19
N ASN A 306 -12.44 -21.98 -17.81
CA ASN A 306 -11.58 -22.98 -17.16
C ASN A 306 -10.22 -22.36 -16.78
N GLY A 307 -9.61 -21.57 -17.67
CA GLY A 307 -8.35 -20.89 -17.35
C GLY A 307 -8.48 -19.90 -16.19
N TRP A 308 -9.59 -19.17 -16.10
CA TRP A 308 -9.83 -18.29 -14.96
C TRP A 308 -10.09 -19.08 -13.66
N ASP A 309 -10.73 -20.26 -13.75
CA ASP A 309 -10.87 -21.14 -12.59
C ASP A 309 -9.52 -21.64 -12.09
N GLU A 310 -8.62 -22.01 -13.01
CA GLU A 310 -7.28 -22.46 -12.67
C GLU A 310 -6.43 -21.34 -12.04
N ILE A 311 -6.51 -20.13 -12.59
CA ILE A 311 -5.89 -18.94 -11.97
C ILE A 311 -6.44 -18.71 -10.57
N ALA A 312 -7.75 -18.84 -10.38
CA ALA A 312 -8.39 -18.68 -9.07
C ALA A 312 -7.90 -19.73 -8.06
N ARG A 313 -7.76 -21.03 -8.46
CA ARG A 313 -7.19 -22.08 -7.60
C ARG A 313 -5.75 -21.76 -7.19
N LYS A 314 -4.89 -21.45 -8.15
CA LYS A 314 -3.48 -21.10 -7.91
C LYS A 314 -3.36 -19.91 -6.95
N MET A 315 -4.13 -18.87 -7.18
CA MET A 315 -4.08 -17.69 -6.32
C MET A 315 -4.67 -17.91 -4.93
N ASN A 316 -5.75 -18.68 -4.80
CA ASN A 316 -6.32 -19.06 -3.51
C ASN A 316 -5.28 -19.79 -2.66
N ARG A 317 -4.60 -20.77 -3.24
CA ARG A 317 -3.55 -21.53 -2.58
C ARG A 317 -2.34 -20.66 -2.21
N TYR A 318 -1.86 -19.83 -3.15
CA TYR A 318 -0.76 -18.91 -2.92
C TYR A 318 -1.03 -17.95 -1.74
N LEU A 319 -2.21 -17.30 -1.72
CA LEU A 319 -2.56 -16.36 -0.67
C LEU A 319 -2.69 -17.03 0.70
N PHE A 320 -3.16 -18.28 0.72
CA PHE A 320 -3.22 -19.07 1.95
C PHE A 320 -1.83 -19.47 2.45
N GLU A 321 -0.96 -20.02 1.61
CA GLU A 321 0.40 -20.43 1.99
C GLU A 321 1.27 -19.24 2.43
N LYS A 322 1.11 -18.09 1.79
CA LYS A 322 1.77 -16.84 2.21
C LYS A 322 1.13 -16.19 3.46
N LYS A 323 0.11 -16.82 4.05
CA LYS A 323 -0.65 -16.31 5.20
C LYS A 323 -1.23 -14.91 4.99
N VAL A 324 -1.51 -14.57 3.74
CA VAL A 324 -2.15 -13.30 3.34
C VAL A 324 -3.66 -13.41 3.55
N TRP A 325 -4.19 -14.60 3.36
CA TRP A 325 -5.59 -14.94 3.60
C TRP A 325 -5.71 -16.17 4.48
N ASN A 326 -6.78 -16.24 5.28
CA ASN A 326 -6.92 -17.26 6.33
C ASN A 326 -7.27 -18.66 5.82
N ASN A 327 -7.63 -18.79 4.54
CA ASN A 327 -8.04 -20.04 3.91
C ASN A 327 -7.88 -19.97 2.39
N GLU A 328 -8.11 -21.09 1.72
CA GLU A 328 -8.01 -21.24 0.25
C GLU A 328 -9.26 -20.77 -0.50
N GLU A 329 -10.00 -19.79 0.03
CA GLU A 329 -11.27 -19.34 -0.53
C GLU A 329 -11.30 -17.82 -0.76
N PHE A 330 -10.23 -17.26 -1.26
CA PHE A 330 -10.16 -15.83 -1.59
C PHE A 330 -11.02 -15.49 -2.81
N PHE A 331 -10.89 -16.26 -3.89
CA PHE A 331 -11.77 -16.19 -5.07
C PHE A 331 -12.80 -17.30 -5.00
N PHE A 332 -14.06 -16.96 -5.28
CA PHE A 332 -15.16 -17.94 -5.32
C PHE A 332 -15.05 -18.87 -6.54
N ASP A 333 -14.81 -18.29 -7.71
CA ASP A 333 -14.68 -18.93 -9.02
C ASP A 333 -13.80 -18.11 -9.97
N GLY A 334 -13.61 -18.58 -11.18
CA GLY A 334 -12.87 -17.89 -12.22
C GLY A 334 -13.52 -16.56 -12.63
N ILE A 335 -14.85 -16.46 -12.65
CA ILE A 335 -15.58 -15.21 -12.96
C ILE A 335 -15.29 -14.14 -11.91
N ASP A 336 -15.22 -14.54 -10.64
CA ASP A 336 -14.85 -13.64 -9.55
C ASP A 336 -13.40 -13.15 -9.67
N CYS A 337 -12.50 -14.03 -10.09
CA CYS A 337 -11.09 -13.74 -10.36
C CYS A 337 -10.93 -12.79 -11.56
N GLU A 338 -11.59 -13.05 -12.68
CA GLU A 338 -11.61 -12.19 -13.87
C GLU A 338 -12.17 -10.80 -13.56
N TRP A 339 -13.30 -10.78 -12.83
CA TRP A 339 -13.89 -9.53 -12.38
C TRP A 339 -12.90 -8.71 -11.54
N PHE A 340 -12.17 -9.38 -10.63
CA PHE A 340 -11.16 -8.74 -9.80
C PHE A 340 -10.01 -8.17 -10.65
N PHE A 341 -9.48 -8.92 -11.61
CA PHE A 341 -8.47 -8.45 -12.55
C PHE A 341 -8.94 -7.21 -13.30
N SER A 342 -10.14 -7.27 -13.89
CA SER A 342 -10.71 -6.17 -14.66
C SER A 342 -10.97 -4.93 -13.83
N HIS A 343 -11.47 -5.06 -12.61
CA HIS A 343 -11.80 -3.93 -11.75
C HIS A 343 -10.59 -3.35 -11.01
N PHE A 344 -9.62 -4.18 -10.67
CA PHE A 344 -8.45 -3.75 -9.92
C PHE A 344 -7.32 -3.27 -10.83
N PHE A 345 -6.94 -4.06 -11.85
CA PHE A 345 -5.80 -3.75 -12.71
C PHE A 345 -6.18 -2.94 -13.94
N TYR A 346 -7.20 -3.36 -14.68
CA TYR A 346 -7.59 -2.67 -15.91
C TYR A 346 -8.10 -1.25 -15.66
N ARG A 347 -8.87 -1.05 -14.59
CA ARG A 347 -9.33 0.27 -14.18
C ARG A 347 -8.16 1.21 -13.84
N LEU A 348 -7.05 0.68 -13.34
CA LEU A 348 -5.85 1.46 -13.06
C LEU A 348 -5.17 1.97 -14.33
N LEU A 349 -5.21 1.23 -15.44
CA LEU A 349 -4.69 1.69 -16.73
C LEU A 349 -5.49 2.88 -17.30
N SER A 350 -6.79 2.91 -17.06
CA SER A 350 -7.69 3.97 -17.53
C SER A 350 -7.79 5.16 -16.58
N ALA A 351 -7.39 5.01 -15.32
CA ALA A 351 -7.47 6.04 -14.32
C ALA A 351 -6.39 7.11 -14.50
N LYS A 352 -6.81 8.37 -14.67
CA LYS A 352 -5.90 9.53 -14.73
C LYS A 352 -5.43 10.00 -13.33
N LYS A 353 -5.93 9.41 -12.27
CA LYS A 353 -5.60 9.75 -10.88
C LYS A 353 -5.67 8.50 -9.99
N SER A 354 -4.78 8.42 -9.00
CA SER A 354 -4.88 7.47 -7.91
C SER A 354 -6.25 7.57 -7.24
N MET A 355 -6.92 6.44 -7.05
CA MET A 355 -8.05 6.36 -6.15
C MET A 355 -7.56 6.39 -4.71
N TRP A 356 -8.32 7.01 -3.81
CA TRP A 356 -7.94 7.27 -2.41
C TRP A 356 -7.44 6.04 -1.65
N LEU A 357 -7.87 4.85 -2.04
CA LEU A 357 -7.53 3.58 -1.40
C LEU A 357 -6.59 2.68 -2.24
N LEU A 358 -6.35 2.99 -3.51
CA LEU A 358 -5.59 2.11 -4.41
C LEU A 358 -4.49 2.92 -5.10
N PRO A 359 -3.21 2.65 -4.80
CA PRO A 359 -2.09 3.29 -5.48
C PRO A 359 -2.10 2.91 -6.97
N LEU A 360 -1.76 3.85 -7.83
CA LEU A 360 -1.48 3.58 -9.23
C LEU A 360 -0.16 2.83 -9.32
N ASN A 361 -0.22 1.55 -9.65
CA ASN A 361 0.99 0.75 -9.84
C ASN A 361 1.52 0.93 -11.27
N VAL A 362 2.06 2.11 -11.53
CA VAL A 362 2.53 2.52 -12.87
C VAL A 362 3.61 1.57 -13.38
N GLU A 363 4.44 1.07 -12.50
CA GLU A 363 5.49 0.10 -12.76
C GLU A 363 4.97 -1.25 -13.25
N LEU A 364 3.72 -1.60 -12.95
CA LEU A 364 3.10 -2.84 -13.41
C LEU A 364 2.36 -2.68 -14.75
N TRP A 365 2.25 -1.49 -15.30
CA TRP A 365 1.52 -1.26 -16.55
C TRP A 365 1.96 -2.13 -17.74
N PRO A 366 3.26 -2.35 -17.99
CA PRO A 366 3.68 -3.26 -19.06
C PRO A 366 3.11 -4.67 -18.86
N TYR A 367 3.19 -5.20 -17.65
CA TYR A 367 2.76 -6.55 -17.30
C TYR A 367 1.23 -6.71 -17.27
N ILE A 368 0.51 -5.66 -16.86
CA ILE A 368 -0.96 -5.64 -16.93
C ILE A 368 -1.42 -5.69 -18.39
N LYS A 369 -0.75 -4.96 -19.29
CA LYS A 369 -1.03 -5.02 -20.74
C LYS A 369 -0.74 -6.39 -21.31
N GLU A 370 0.39 -6.99 -20.95
CA GLU A 370 0.76 -8.34 -21.36
C GLU A 370 -0.28 -9.37 -20.89
N ALA A 371 -0.68 -9.35 -19.63
CA ALA A 371 -1.75 -10.19 -19.08
C ALA A 371 -3.09 -9.98 -19.79
N GLN A 372 -3.38 -8.76 -20.21
CA GLN A 372 -4.59 -8.45 -20.98
C GLN A 372 -4.53 -9.01 -22.39
N LEU A 373 -3.36 -8.88 -23.08
CA LEU A 373 -3.15 -9.39 -24.42
C LEU A 373 -3.23 -10.91 -24.42
N SER A 374 -2.58 -11.61 -23.49
CA SER A 374 -2.63 -13.07 -23.39
C SER A 374 -4.07 -13.60 -23.30
N ARG A 375 -4.99 -12.86 -22.67
CA ARG A 375 -6.40 -13.24 -22.55
C ARG A 375 -7.28 -12.80 -23.72
N ASN A 376 -6.95 -11.70 -24.41
CA ASN A 376 -7.71 -11.19 -25.55
C ASN A 376 -7.37 -11.95 -26.86
N GLU A 377 -6.11 -12.28 -27.11
CA GLU A 377 -5.69 -13.06 -28.28
C GLU A 377 -6.38 -14.44 -28.31
N GLU A 378 -6.57 -15.07 -27.17
CA GLU A 378 -7.31 -16.32 -27.05
C GLU A 378 -8.80 -16.19 -27.40
N SER A 379 -9.40 -15.04 -27.13
CA SER A 379 -10.82 -14.77 -27.50
C SER A 379 -11.01 -14.57 -28.99
N LEU A 380 -9.97 -14.13 -29.70
CA LEU A 380 -9.98 -13.92 -31.16
C LEU A 380 -9.67 -15.21 -31.93
N MET A 381 -8.86 -16.13 -31.38
CA MET A 381 -8.57 -17.42 -32.02
C MET A 381 -9.74 -18.42 -31.94
N LYS A 382 -10.75 -18.17 -31.11
CA LYS A 382 -11.95 -19.01 -30.97
C LYS A 382 -13.17 -18.55 -31.78
N LYS A 383 -13.06 -17.45 -32.53
CA LYS A 383 -14.04 -16.99 -33.54
C LYS A 383 -13.61 -17.39 -34.94
#